data_42cb4d3fa65eb9cc0831d0b08bc21ba0
#
_entry.id   42cb4d3fa65eb9cc0831d0b08bc21ba0
#
_cell.length_a   1.000
_cell.length_b   1.000
_cell.length_c   1.000
_cell.angle_alpha   90.00
_cell.angle_beta   90.00
_cell.angle_gamma   90.00
#
_symmetry.space_group_name_H-M   'P 1'
#
loop_
_entity.id
_entity.type
_entity.pdbx_description
1 polymer ?
#
loop_
_entity_poly.entity_id
_entity_poly.type
_entity_poly.pdbx_seq_one_letter_code
_entity_poly.pdbx_strand_id
1 'polypeptide(L)'
;FGEDTSWVKPVLQEKSDLDSLLLDPNNKWFARLNSATRYMVQHIAPYRIPLGRGYYSPLDLAWALRGEAIYTDFYEDPEFVHRLLEFSMKATIWFARAQAAEIFAPGFVHELSAWHCGPNRIALGEDISSLCSPSHYREFGAPYTQQVFDAFGIGEIHCHSAGPHVVPEFLKLKRARQIQIVA
;
A
#
# COMPACT_ATOMS: atom_id res chain seq x y z
N PHE A 1 -5.92 -7.20 19.67
CA PHE A 1 -4.89 -8.06 19.08
C PHE A 1 -5.32 -9.51 19.28
N GLY A 2 -5.37 -10.33 18.19
CA GLY A 2 -5.53 -11.77 18.29
C GLY A 2 -4.24 -12.42 18.79
N GLU A 3 -4.31 -13.67 19.24
CA GLU A 3 -3.13 -14.39 19.75
C GLU A 3 -2.09 -14.63 18.64
N ASP A 4 -2.51 -14.75 17.37
CA ASP A 4 -1.67 -15.09 16.24
C ASP A 4 -1.38 -13.94 15.27
N THR A 5 -2.14 -12.82 15.36
CA THR A 5 -1.97 -11.67 14.46
C THR A 5 -2.59 -10.41 15.04
N SER A 6 -2.19 -9.25 14.53
CA SER A 6 -2.77 -7.97 14.91
C SER A 6 -3.62 -7.42 13.75
N TRP A 7 -4.90 -7.21 14.00
CA TRP A 7 -5.79 -6.55 13.06
C TRP A 7 -6.01 -5.10 13.46
N VAL A 8 -5.98 -4.22 12.50
CA VAL A 8 -6.33 -2.80 12.73
C VAL A 8 -7.85 -2.71 12.86
N LYS A 9 -8.33 -2.06 13.92
CA LYS A 9 -9.74 -1.74 14.01
C LYS A 9 -10.05 -0.64 13.01
N PRO A 10 -11.05 -0.82 12.12
CA PRO A 10 -11.43 0.21 11.16
C PRO A 10 -11.76 1.53 11.85
N VAL A 11 -11.28 2.63 11.29
CA VAL A 11 -11.47 3.97 11.86
C VAL A 11 -12.68 4.69 11.27
N LEU A 12 -13.12 4.31 10.07
CA LEU A 12 -14.30 4.87 9.41
C LEU A 12 -15.53 4.04 9.79
N GLN A 13 -16.21 4.44 10.86
CA GLN A 13 -17.47 3.82 11.26
C GLN A 13 -18.61 4.36 10.37
N GLU A 14 -18.63 5.68 10.17
CA GLU A 14 -19.55 6.36 9.27
C GLU A 14 -18.83 6.86 8.02
N LYS A 15 -19.55 6.99 6.91
CA LYS A 15 -18.97 7.49 5.64
C LYS A 15 -18.44 8.92 5.75
N SER A 16 -19.10 9.74 6.59
CA SER A 16 -18.68 11.12 6.87
C SER A 16 -17.33 11.22 7.58
N ASP A 17 -16.87 10.15 8.24
CA ASP A 17 -15.57 10.15 8.92
C ASP A 17 -14.41 10.35 7.92
N LEU A 18 -14.62 10.01 6.65
CA LEU A 18 -13.65 10.23 5.59
C LEU A 18 -13.20 11.70 5.48
N ASP A 19 -14.11 12.64 5.69
CA ASP A 19 -13.83 14.06 5.57
C ASP A 19 -12.92 14.58 6.71
N SER A 20 -12.77 13.81 7.77
CA SER A 20 -11.89 14.11 8.91
C SER A 20 -10.48 13.54 8.78
N LEU A 21 -10.22 12.66 7.81
CA LEU A 21 -8.91 12.05 7.63
C LEU A 21 -7.89 13.05 7.10
N LEU A 22 -6.73 13.07 7.74
CA LEU A 22 -5.63 13.97 7.39
C LEU A 22 -4.32 13.18 7.29
N LEU A 23 -3.50 13.55 6.30
CA LEU A 23 -2.10 13.13 6.22
C LEU A 23 -1.26 14.11 7.03
N ASP A 24 -1.04 13.80 8.31
CA ASP A 24 -0.33 14.68 9.24
C ASP A 24 1.14 14.24 9.40
N PRO A 25 2.11 15.02 8.89
CA PRO A 25 3.53 14.73 9.06
C PRO A 25 3.99 14.83 10.53
N ASN A 26 3.23 15.49 11.38
CA ASN A 26 3.53 15.64 12.81
C ASN A 26 2.89 14.53 13.67
N ASN A 27 2.21 13.57 13.05
CA ASN A 27 1.63 12.44 13.77
C ASN A 27 2.71 11.67 14.54
N LYS A 28 2.49 11.45 15.83
CA LYS A 28 3.48 10.82 16.74
C LYS A 28 3.93 9.42 16.29
N TRP A 29 3.03 8.65 15.67
CA TRP A 29 3.35 7.31 15.19
C TRP A 29 4.18 7.36 13.90
N PHE A 30 3.86 8.30 13.02
CA PHE A 30 4.66 8.57 11.84
C PHE A 30 6.07 9.03 12.20
N ALA A 31 6.20 9.96 13.15
CA ALA A 31 7.48 10.41 13.66
C ALA A 31 8.30 9.27 14.29
N ARG A 32 7.67 8.39 15.07
CA ARG A 32 8.32 7.20 15.64
C ARG A 32 8.81 6.23 14.57
N LEU A 33 7.97 5.98 13.56
CA LEU A 33 8.35 5.10 12.46
C LEU A 33 9.55 5.65 11.69
N ASN A 34 9.55 6.94 11.37
CA ASN A 34 10.67 7.59 10.70
C ASN A 34 11.96 7.53 11.53
N SER A 35 11.86 7.76 12.85
CA SER A 35 13.00 7.63 13.75
C SER A 35 13.53 6.20 13.82
N ALA A 36 12.65 5.20 13.89
CA ALA A 36 13.04 3.79 13.87
C ALA A 36 13.67 3.40 12.53
N THR A 37 13.09 3.85 11.41
CA THR A 37 13.63 3.61 10.06
C THR A 37 15.03 4.21 9.94
N ARG A 38 15.22 5.44 10.36
CA ARG A 38 16.53 6.13 10.35
C ARG A 38 17.55 5.40 11.21
N TYR A 39 17.16 4.97 12.41
CA TYR A 39 18.02 4.19 13.29
C TYR A 39 18.44 2.87 12.61
N MET A 40 17.49 2.11 12.04
CA MET A 40 17.80 0.88 11.34
C MET A 40 18.77 1.12 10.18
N VAL A 41 18.48 2.09 9.32
CA VAL A 41 19.35 2.44 8.18
C VAL A 41 20.77 2.72 8.62
N GLN A 42 20.97 3.51 9.68
CA GLN A 42 22.30 3.84 10.20
C GLN A 42 23.08 2.59 10.71
N HIS A 43 22.37 1.62 11.29
CA HIS A 43 23.01 0.45 11.90
C HIS A 43 23.21 -0.70 10.93
N ILE A 44 22.39 -0.83 9.88
CA ILE A 44 22.53 -1.91 8.90
C ILE A 44 23.45 -1.53 7.73
N ALA A 45 23.67 -0.25 7.48
CA ALA A 45 24.48 0.23 6.36
C ALA A 45 25.88 -0.40 6.28
N PRO A 46 26.63 -0.59 7.40
CA PRO A 46 27.94 -1.25 7.37
C PRO A 46 27.89 -2.71 6.90
N TYR A 47 26.75 -3.38 7.10
CA TYR A 47 26.56 -4.80 6.76
C TYR A 47 25.93 -4.99 5.39
N ARG A 48 25.60 -3.90 4.68
CA ARG A 48 24.92 -3.94 3.37
C ARG A 48 23.64 -4.78 3.36
N ILE A 49 22.93 -4.80 4.48
CA ILE A 49 21.64 -5.49 4.60
C ILE A 49 20.58 -4.58 3.97
N PRO A 50 19.84 -5.05 2.95
CA PRO A 50 18.80 -4.25 2.35
C PRO A 50 17.62 -4.07 3.32
N LEU A 51 17.10 -2.85 3.40
CA LEU A 51 15.88 -2.54 4.11
C LEU A 51 14.73 -2.46 3.10
N GLY A 52 14.00 -3.55 2.97
CA GLY A 52 12.80 -3.62 2.13
C GLY A 52 11.55 -3.23 2.92
N ARG A 53 10.57 -2.67 2.24
CA ARG A 53 9.25 -2.38 2.80
C ARG A 53 8.17 -2.58 1.74
N GLY A 54 7.15 -3.37 2.07
CA GLY A 54 5.91 -3.42 1.32
C GLY A 54 4.92 -2.36 1.84
N TYR A 55 4.02 -1.95 1.00
CA TYR A 55 2.97 -0.99 1.33
C TYR A 55 1.61 -1.58 0.99
N TYR A 56 0.58 -1.13 1.66
CA TYR A 56 -0.79 -1.41 1.24
C TYR A 56 -1.05 -0.75 -0.12
N SER A 57 -1.72 -1.50 -0.99
CA SER A 57 -2.37 -0.89 -2.14
C SER A 57 -3.44 0.11 -1.70
N PRO A 58 -3.91 0.97 -2.59
CA PRO A 58 -5.06 1.82 -2.26
C PRO A 58 -6.29 1.03 -1.81
N LEU A 59 -6.54 -0.15 -2.40
CA LEU A 59 -7.67 -1.01 -2.05
C LEU A 59 -7.50 -1.65 -0.67
N ASP A 60 -6.31 -2.17 -0.36
CA ASP A 60 -5.99 -2.74 0.95
C ASP A 60 -6.05 -1.68 2.06
N LEU A 61 -5.55 -0.46 1.78
CA LEU A 61 -5.64 0.64 2.73
C LEU A 61 -7.09 1.10 2.94
N ALA A 62 -7.88 1.18 1.88
CA ALA A 62 -9.31 1.51 1.97
C ALA A 62 -10.05 0.49 2.84
N TRP A 63 -9.77 -0.80 2.65
CA TRP A 63 -10.31 -1.84 3.51
C TRP A 63 -9.83 -1.71 4.96
N ALA A 64 -8.56 -1.46 5.19
CA ALA A 64 -8.04 -1.26 6.55
C ALA A 64 -8.70 -0.08 7.27
N LEU A 65 -9.10 0.96 6.54
CA LEU A 65 -9.78 2.13 7.07
C LEU A 65 -11.29 1.88 7.33
N ARG A 66 -11.99 1.19 6.40
CA ARG A 66 -13.45 1.00 6.41
C ARG A 66 -13.89 -0.36 6.95
N GLY A 67 -13.02 -1.36 6.87
CA GLY A 67 -13.35 -2.75 7.22
C GLY A 67 -14.23 -3.42 6.17
N GLU A 68 -14.94 -4.46 6.61
CA GLU A 68 -15.80 -5.27 5.73
C GLU A 68 -16.97 -4.49 5.12
N ALA A 69 -17.36 -3.37 5.72
CA ALA A 69 -18.43 -2.52 5.18
C ALA A 69 -18.12 -2.04 3.74
N ILE A 70 -16.84 -1.97 3.34
CA ILE A 70 -16.46 -1.58 1.98
C ILE A 70 -17.07 -2.50 0.91
N TYR A 71 -17.29 -3.79 1.22
CA TYR A 71 -17.88 -4.74 0.27
C TYR A 71 -19.34 -4.41 -0.04
N THR A 72 -20.07 -3.91 0.94
CA THR A 72 -21.42 -3.40 0.75
C THR A 72 -21.39 -2.05 0.04
N ASP A 73 -20.46 -1.17 0.43
CA ASP A 73 -20.32 0.17 -0.15
C ASP A 73 -20.00 0.12 -1.65
N PHE A 74 -19.33 -0.91 -2.19
CA PHE A 74 -19.11 -1.08 -3.63
C PHE A 74 -20.41 -1.04 -4.44
N TYR A 75 -21.51 -1.53 -3.86
CA TYR A 75 -22.82 -1.60 -4.53
C TYR A 75 -23.74 -0.45 -4.15
N GLU A 76 -23.72 -0.05 -2.88
CA GLU A 76 -24.66 0.95 -2.37
C GLU A 76 -24.19 2.39 -2.57
N ASP A 77 -22.87 2.60 -2.59
CA ASP A 77 -22.30 3.96 -2.68
C ASP A 77 -20.91 3.94 -3.32
N PRO A 78 -20.84 3.60 -4.61
CA PRO A 78 -19.57 3.55 -5.34
C PRO A 78 -18.82 4.90 -5.34
N GLU A 79 -19.54 6.03 -5.26
CA GLU A 79 -18.94 7.36 -5.19
C GLU A 79 -18.15 7.56 -3.89
N PHE A 80 -18.69 7.12 -2.76
CA PHE A 80 -17.95 7.10 -1.50
C PHE A 80 -16.69 6.24 -1.61
N VAL A 81 -16.80 5.04 -2.21
CA VAL A 81 -15.64 4.16 -2.38
C VAL A 81 -14.56 4.82 -3.24
N HIS A 82 -14.92 5.47 -4.33
CA HIS A 82 -13.96 6.21 -5.15
C HIS A 82 -13.26 7.33 -4.37
N ARG A 83 -13.98 8.08 -3.53
CA ARG A 83 -13.38 9.10 -2.65
C ARG A 83 -12.42 8.50 -1.63
N LEU A 84 -12.79 7.37 -1.03
CA LEU A 84 -11.94 6.64 -0.09
C LEU A 84 -10.67 6.10 -0.76
N LEU A 85 -10.79 5.56 -1.97
CA LEU A 85 -9.66 5.07 -2.76
C LEU A 85 -8.73 6.19 -3.22
N GLU A 86 -9.28 7.34 -3.57
CA GLU A 86 -8.47 8.52 -3.88
C GLU A 86 -7.65 9.00 -2.67
N PHE A 87 -8.26 9.04 -1.48
CA PHE A 87 -7.55 9.32 -0.24
C PHE A 87 -6.46 8.27 0.02
N SER A 88 -6.81 6.99 -0.08
CA SER A 88 -5.90 5.87 0.16
C SER A 88 -4.70 5.88 -0.80
N MET A 89 -4.93 6.17 -2.08
CA MET A 89 -3.88 6.32 -3.08
C MET A 89 -2.91 7.46 -2.73
N LYS A 90 -3.45 8.63 -2.36
CA LYS A 90 -2.63 9.78 -1.93
C LYS A 90 -1.84 9.44 -0.67
N ALA A 91 -2.46 8.75 0.28
CA ALA A 91 -1.81 8.31 1.52
C ALA A 91 -0.67 7.32 1.27
N THR A 92 -0.90 6.31 0.42
CA THR A 92 0.15 5.34 0.03
C THR A 92 1.34 6.05 -0.63
N ILE A 93 1.09 6.95 -1.58
CA ILE A 93 2.16 7.70 -2.26
C ILE A 93 2.92 8.57 -1.27
N TRP A 94 2.21 9.34 -0.45
CA TRP A 94 2.82 10.22 0.55
C TRP A 94 3.69 9.45 1.54
N PHE A 95 3.14 8.38 2.10
CA PHE A 95 3.83 7.56 3.08
C PHE A 95 5.06 6.86 2.48
N ALA A 96 4.93 6.26 1.30
CA ALA A 96 6.02 5.57 0.63
C ALA A 96 7.16 6.52 0.25
N ARG A 97 6.86 7.73 -0.22
CA ARG A 97 7.87 8.75 -0.49
C ARG A 97 8.61 9.20 0.76
N ALA A 98 7.90 9.38 1.86
CA ALA A 98 8.51 9.74 3.13
C ALA A 98 9.45 8.63 3.65
N GLN A 99 9.05 7.36 3.54
CA GLN A 99 9.90 6.23 3.91
C GLN A 99 11.10 6.10 2.97
N ALA A 100 10.91 6.27 1.66
CA ALA A 100 12.01 6.26 0.70
C ALA A 100 13.05 7.35 1.00
N ALA A 101 12.63 8.54 1.41
CA ALA A 101 13.52 9.62 1.80
C ALA A 101 14.40 9.25 3.00
N GLU A 102 13.88 8.50 3.98
CA GLU A 102 14.66 8.02 5.12
C GLU A 102 15.58 6.84 4.73
N ILE A 103 15.10 5.91 3.91
CA ILE A 103 15.86 4.70 3.52
C ILE A 103 16.98 5.04 2.54
N PHE A 104 16.75 5.95 1.59
CA PHE A 104 17.69 6.32 0.53
C PHE A 104 18.32 7.70 0.76
N ALA A 105 18.41 8.14 2.01
CA ALA A 105 19.09 9.38 2.36
C ALA A 105 20.53 9.40 1.81
N PRO A 106 21.08 10.55 1.40
CA PRO A 106 22.42 10.64 0.87
C PRO A 106 23.49 10.03 1.79
N GLY A 107 24.33 9.18 1.22
CA GLY A 107 25.41 8.49 1.95
C GLY A 107 25.10 7.03 2.28
N PHE A 108 23.89 6.55 2.04
CA PHE A 108 23.54 5.14 2.19
C PHE A 108 23.43 4.46 0.82
N VAL A 109 24.25 3.44 0.60
CA VAL A 109 24.15 2.59 -0.59
C VAL A 109 23.48 1.29 -0.14
N HIS A 110 22.24 1.10 -0.58
CA HIS A 110 21.53 -0.15 -0.38
C HIS A 110 21.60 -0.98 -1.66
N GLU A 111 22.13 -2.19 -1.55
CA GLU A 111 21.91 -3.19 -2.59
C GLU A 111 20.44 -3.59 -2.56
N LEU A 112 19.82 -3.53 -3.72
CA LEU A 112 18.40 -3.80 -3.87
C LEU A 112 18.15 -5.31 -3.71
N SER A 113 17.32 -5.72 -2.76
CA SER A 113 16.81 -7.08 -2.65
C SER A 113 15.55 -7.28 -3.50
N ALA A 114 15.05 -8.51 -3.64
CA ALA A 114 13.91 -8.81 -4.51
C ALA A 114 12.59 -8.10 -4.14
N TRP A 115 12.49 -7.56 -2.93
CA TRP A 115 11.36 -6.78 -2.43
C TRP A 115 11.76 -5.31 -2.34
N HIS A 116 11.57 -4.55 -3.40
CA HIS A 116 12.24 -3.28 -3.46
C HIS A 116 11.29 -2.12 -3.49
N CYS A 117 11.37 -1.34 -2.46
CA CYS A 117 11.03 0.05 -2.55
C CYS A 117 12.31 0.84 -2.81
N GLY A 118 12.29 1.60 -3.86
CA GLY A 118 13.32 2.57 -4.21
C GLY A 118 12.68 3.91 -4.48
N PRO A 119 13.46 4.95 -4.73
CA PRO A 119 12.91 6.23 -5.14
C PRO A 119 12.05 6.12 -6.41
N ASN A 120 12.28 5.09 -7.23
CA ASN A 120 11.57 4.83 -8.48
C ASN A 120 10.90 3.44 -8.53
N ARG A 121 10.61 2.85 -7.38
CA ARG A 121 10.05 1.50 -7.30
C ARG A 121 9.20 1.35 -6.04
N ILE A 122 8.05 0.67 -6.16
CA ILE A 122 7.16 0.39 -5.04
C ILE A 122 6.62 -1.03 -5.11
N ALA A 123 6.53 -1.70 -3.96
CA ALA A 123 5.87 -2.99 -3.79
C ALA A 123 4.57 -2.81 -3.00
N LEU A 124 3.46 -3.27 -3.54
CA LEU A 124 2.13 -3.16 -2.95
C LEU A 124 1.55 -4.53 -2.62
N GLY A 125 0.97 -4.66 -1.42
CA GLY A 125 0.03 -5.73 -1.11
C GLY A 125 -1.31 -5.45 -1.75
N GLU A 126 -1.88 -6.44 -2.43
CA GLU A 126 -3.20 -6.40 -3.08
C GLU A 126 -4.06 -7.57 -2.57
N ASP A 127 -4.04 -7.80 -1.25
CA ASP A 127 -4.65 -8.98 -0.65
C ASP A 127 -6.17 -8.96 -0.76
N ILE A 128 -6.78 -7.78 -0.60
CA ILE A 128 -8.22 -7.58 -0.68
C ILE A 128 -8.76 -7.82 -2.09
N SER A 129 -7.94 -7.68 -3.12
CA SER A 129 -8.31 -7.99 -4.49
C SER A 129 -8.77 -9.45 -4.65
N SER A 130 -8.30 -10.36 -3.79
CA SER A 130 -8.72 -11.77 -3.78
C SER A 130 -10.20 -11.97 -3.47
N LEU A 131 -10.82 -11.02 -2.80
CA LEU A 131 -12.25 -11.01 -2.46
C LEU A 131 -13.10 -10.20 -3.45
N CYS A 132 -12.46 -9.60 -4.45
CA CYS A 132 -13.12 -8.82 -5.50
C CYS A 132 -13.33 -9.67 -6.76
N SER A 133 -14.41 -9.42 -7.50
CA SER A 133 -14.50 -9.91 -8.87
C SER A 133 -13.50 -9.14 -9.76
N PRO A 134 -13.08 -9.71 -10.91
CA PRO A 134 -12.23 -8.97 -11.86
C PRO A 134 -12.83 -7.64 -12.32
N SER A 135 -14.16 -7.54 -12.40
CA SER A 135 -14.84 -6.28 -12.75
C SER A 135 -14.73 -5.25 -11.64
N HIS A 136 -14.92 -5.65 -10.38
CA HIS A 136 -14.73 -4.75 -9.23
C HIS A 136 -13.28 -4.29 -9.12
N TYR A 137 -12.32 -5.21 -9.27
CA TYR A 137 -10.92 -4.77 -9.24
C TYR A 137 -10.59 -3.80 -10.38
N ARG A 138 -11.14 -4.03 -11.58
CA ARG A 138 -10.96 -3.11 -12.73
C ARG A 138 -11.50 -1.72 -12.46
N GLU A 139 -12.61 -1.62 -11.73
CA GLU A 139 -13.25 -0.35 -11.40
C GLU A 139 -12.60 0.33 -10.18
N PHE A 140 -12.43 -0.40 -9.08
CA PHE A 140 -12.06 0.15 -7.78
C PHE A 140 -10.58 -0.04 -7.42
N GLY A 141 -9.89 -1.06 -7.91
CA GLY A 141 -8.48 -1.31 -7.59
C GLY A 141 -7.52 -0.73 -8.62
N ALA A 142 -7.63 -1.24 -9.85
CA ALA A 142 -6.66 -0.99 -10.91
C ALA A 142 -6.37 0.49 -11.21
N PRO A 143 -7.35 1.42 -11.27
CA PRO A 143 -7.08 2.82 -11.59
C PRO A 143 -6.22 3.52 -10.55
N TYR A 144 -6.37 3.17 -9.29
CA TYR A 144 -5.64 3.77 -8.17
C TYR A 144 -4.26 3.15 -8.00
N THR A 145 -4.14 1.83 -8.13
CA THR A 145 -2.86 1.12 -8.16
C THR A 145 -2.01 1.60 -9.34
N GLN A 146 -2.61 1.82 -10.52
CA GLN A 146 -1.91 2.41 -11.67
C GLN A 146 -1.32 3.79 -11.35
N GLN A 147 -2.08 4.66 -10.68
CA GLN A 147 -1.58 5.99 -10.29
C GLN A 147 -0.41 5.91 -9.30
N VAL A 148 -0.44 4.96 -8.38
CA VAL A 148 0.71 4.71 -7.50
C VAL A 148 1.92 4.29 -8.32
N PHE A 149 1.78 3.34 -9.25
CA PHE A 149 2.89 2.91 -10.12
C PHE A 149 3.42 4.04 -11.01
N ASP A 150 2.54 4.90 -11.51
CA ASP A 150 2.96 6.06 -12.29
C ASP A 150 3.76 7.07 -11.46
N ALA A 151 3.46 7.19 -10.16
CA ALA A 151 4.19 8.05 -9.24
C ALA A 151 5.61 7.55 -8.90
N PHE A 152 5.86 6.23 -9.04
CA PHE A 152 7.15 5.60 -8.70
C PHE A 152 7.90 5.02 -9.92
N GLY A 153 7.24 4.79 -11.05
CA GLY A 153 7.87 4.31 -12.28
C GLY A 153 7.92 2.79 -12.43
N ILE A 154 8.10 2.02 -11.35
CA ILE A 154 8.10 0.55 -11.35
C ILE A 154 7.22 0.07 -10.20
N GLY A 155 6.30 -0.86 -10.51
CA GLY A 155 5.39 -1.49 -9.56
C GLY A 155 5.63 -2.99 -9.40
N GLU A 156 5.51 -3.46 -8.18
CA GLU A 156 5.45 -4.88 -7.81
C GLU A 156 4.16 -5.13 -7.04
N ILE A 157 3.53 -6.27 -7.29
CA ILE A 157 2.29 -6.68 -6.65
C ILE A 157 2.55 -7.94 -5.85
N HIS A 158 2.12 -7.93 -4.60
CA HIS A 158 1.98 -9.11 -3.76
C HIS A 158 0.50 -9.43 -3.63
N CYS A 159 0.11 -10.68 -3.84
CA CYS A 159 -1.23 -11.16 -3.54
C CYS A 159 -1.19 -12.60 -3.02
N HIS A 160 -2.24 -12.99 -2.30
CA HIS A 160 -2.39 -14.33 -1.79
C HIS A 160 -2.97 -15.30 -2.84
N SER A 161 -2.77 -16.60 -2.64
CA SER A 161 -3.18 -17.67 -3.54
C SER A 161 -4.70 -17.72 -3.82
N ALA A 162 -5.51 -17.10 -2.97
CA ALA A 162 -6.96 -16.97 -3.20
C ALA A 162 -7.32 -16.01 -4.35
N GLY A 163 -6.36 -15.24 -4.89
CA GLY A 163 -6.57 -14.20 -5.88
C GLY A 163 -6.23 -14.50 -7.36
N PRO A 164 -6.07 -15.77 -7.86
CA PRO A 164 -5.60 -16.00 -9.23
C PRO A 164 -6.56 -15.47 -10.29
N HIS A 165 -7.83 -15.31 -9.98
CA HIS A 165 -8.86 -14.79 -10.88
C HIS A 165 -8.70 -13.30 -11.21
N VAL A 166 -8.00 -12.52 -10.37
CA VAL A 166 -7.70 -11.09 -10.62
C VAL A 166 -6.35 -10.86 -11.30
N VAL A 167 -5.48 -11.87 -11.36
CA VAL A 167 -4.16 -11.76 -12.00
C VAL A 167 -4.23 -11.21 -13.43
N PRO A 168 -5.21 -11.60 -14.28
CA PRO A 168 -5.35 -11.00 -15.61
C PRO A 168 -5.54 -9.47 -15.60
N GLU A 169 -6.11 -8.92 -14.53
CA GLU A 169 -6.23 -7.46 -14.37
C GLU A 169 -4.91 -6.82 -13.94
N PHE A 170 -4.13 -7.49 -13.08
CA PHE A 170 -2.78 -7.03 -12.73
C PHE A 170 -1.86 -6.94 -13.93
N LEU A 171 -1.95 -7.89 -14.87
CA LEU A 171 -1.14 -7.91 -16.10
C LEU A 171 -1.45 -6.76 -17.06
N LYS A 172 -2.58 -6.06 -16.90
CA LYS A 172 -2.93 -4.87 -17.68
C LYS A 172 -2.32 -3.59 -17.10
N LEU A 173 -1.85 -3.60 -15.86
CA LEU A 173 -1.26 -2.44 -15.22
C LEU A 173 0.07 -2.09 -15.89
N LYS A 174 0.15 -0.87 -16.36
CA LYS A 174 1.40 -0.34 -16.89
C LYS A 174 2.41 -0.22 -15.74
N ARG A 175 3.68 -0.48 -16.05
CA ARG A 175 4.79 -0.43 -15.09
C ARG A 175 4.81 -1.55 -14.05
N ALA A 176 3.82 -2.42 -13.96
CA ALA A 176 3.92 -3.67 -13.20
C ALA A 176 5.05 -4.52 -13.79
N ARG A 177 6.00 -4.95 -12.96
CA ARG A 177 7.18 -5.73 -13.38
C ARG A 177 7.29 -7.07 -12.69
N GLN A 178 6.63 -7.20 -11.57
CA GLN A 178 6.63 -8.43 -10.78
C GLN A 178 5.26 -8.62 -10.14
N ILE A 179 4.78 -9.85 -10.17
CA ILE A 179 3.62 -10.30 -9.41
C ILE A 179 4.10 -11.47 -8.57
N GLN A 180 4.00 -11.34 -7.26
CA GLN A 180 4.25 -12.43 -6.33
C GLN A 180 2.91 -12.98 -5.85
N ILE A 181 2.76 -14.29 -5.98
CA ILE A 181 1.60 -15.02 -5.47
C ILE A 181 2.12 -15.95 -4.39
N VAL A 182 1.60 -15.80 -3.18
CA VAL A 182 1.90 -16.72 -2.07
C VAL A 182 0.98 -17.93 -2.20
N ALA A 183 1.56 -19.12 -2.25
CA ALA A 183 0.85 -20.39 -2.30
C ALA A 183 0.44 -20.86 -0.90
#